data_c7c1a42211bf19504944dda47922e87a
#
_entry.id   c7c1a42211bf19504944dda47922e87a
#
_cell.length_a   1.000
_cell.length_b   1.000
_cell.length_c   1.000
_cell.angle_alpha   90.00
_cell.angle_beta   90.00
_cell.angle_gamma   90.00
#
_symmetry.space_group_name_H-M   'P 1'
#
loop_
_entity.id
_entity.type
_entity.pdbx_description
1 polymer ?
#
loop_
_entity_poly.entity_id
_entity_poly.type
_entity_poly.pdbx_seq_one_letter_code
_entity_poly.pdbx_strand_id
1 'polypeptide(L)'
;MKISILISLLLISISSCVQQREINPDLPLISVSILPQKYFIEQLAGNKVEVNVMVPPGASPATYEPTVSQLSQLDQSVLYMKMGYLGFELSWMDKIRSVNPGMEVINLSDGVQLIYNQEDTHHEGHDHHHGGADPHIWMSARNARGIAANMARALTSVLPEDSIQIEDRLSILLNRIDSLDREIGNILAETKGKSFMIYHPSLSYFARDYDLEQLSLELEGKTPSPSHMKKLSDLGREHGISTIFVQVEFDKKNAEVLAAEIGAKIVPLNPLDEEWPTQMMYIAKKLKE
;
A
#
# COMPACT_ATOMS: atom_id res chain seq x y z
N MET A 1 -33.70 37.40 51.55
CA MET A 1 -33.72 37.60 50.09
C MET A 1 -32.61 36.72 49.50
N LYS A 2 -32.94 35.52 49.03
CA LYS A 2 -31.99 34.54 48.48
C LYS A 2 -32.15 34.57 46.96
N ILE A 3 -31.08 35.01 46.25
CA ILE A 3 -31.01 35.01 44.79
C ILE A 3 -30.46 33.65 44.35
N SER A 4 -31.33 32.81 43.72
CA SER A 4 -30.94 31.55 43.08
C SER A 4 -30.50 31.88 41.67
N ILE A 5 -29.20 31.69 41.39
CA ILE A 5 -28.63 31.76 40.03
C ILE A 5 -28.81 30.40 39.38
N LEU A 6 -29.71 30.34 38.39
CA LEU A 6 -29.87 29.17 37.50
C LEU A 6 -28.76 29.21 36.43
N ILE A 7 -27.78 28.35 36.54
CA ILE A 7 -26.78 28.15 35.48
C ILE A 7 -27.35 27.12 34.50
N SER A 8 -27.81 27.57 33.33
CA SER A 8 -28.18 26.73 32.19
C SER A 8 -26.90 26.22 31.51
N LEU A 9 -26.58 24.97 31.73
CA LEU A 9 -25.52 24.28 30.98
C LEU A 9 -26.03 23.99 29.55
N LEU A 10 -25.54 24.75 28.57
CA LEU A 10 -25.78 24.50 27.14
C LEU A 10 -24.83 23.39 26.69
N LEU A 11 -25.33 22.15 26.62
CA LEU A 11 -24.63 21.00 26.03
C LEU A 11 -24.58 21.20 24.51
N ILE A 12 -23.46 21.70 24.00
CA ILE A 12 -23.15 21.70 22.57
C ILE A 12 -22.71 20.29 22.22
N SER A 13 -23.63 19.49 21.69
CA SER A 13 -23.32 18.20 21.06
C SER A 13 -22.58 18.46 19.76
N ILE A 14 -21.24 18.33 19.78
CA ILE A 14 -20.42 18.32 18.57
C ILE A 14 -20.64 16.94 17.94
N SER A 15 -21.68 16.81 17.09
CA SER A 15 -21.79 15.69 16.17
C SER A 15 -20.67 15.82 15.13
N SER A 16 -19.56 15.13 15.35
CA SER A 16 -18.56 14.92 14.31
C SER A 16 -19.16 13.96 13.30
N CYS A 17 -19.96 14.51 12.36
CA CYS A 17 -20.30 13.78 11.15
C CYS A 17 -19.00 13.63 10.37
N VAL A 18 -18.45 12.41 10.36
CA VAL A 18 -17.56 11.98 9.27
C VAL A 18 -18.41 12.07 8.01
N GLN A 19 -18.18 13.12 7.24
CA GLN A 19 -18.91 13.36 6.00
C GLN A 19 -18.45 12.26 5.02
N GLN A 20 -19.25 11.19 4.92
CA GLN A 20 -19.10 10.22 3.83
C GLN A 20 -19.26 11.02 2.54
N ARG A 21 -18.19 11.05 1.73
CA ARG A 21 -18.24 11.66 0.40
C ARG A 21 -19.36 10.95 -0.38
N GLU A 22 -20.39 11.70 -0.77
CA GLU A 22 -21.45 11.17 -1.64
C GLU A 22 -20.83 10.80 -2.98
N ILE A 23 -21.04 9.55 -3.40
CA ILE A 23 -20.63 9.06 -4.72
C ILE A 23 -21.53 9.74 -5.75
N ASN A 24 -20.93 10.32 -6.78
CA ASN A 24 -21.68 10.89 -7.87
C ASN A 24 -22.29 9.75 -8.72
N PRO A 25 -23.63 9.58 -8.74
CA PRO A 25 -24.28 8.48 -9.44
C PRO A 25 -24.16 8.57 -10.98
N ASP A 26 -23.78 9.73 -11.50
CA ASP A 26 -23.60 9.95 -12.94
C ASP A 26 -22.24 9.48 -13.47
N LEU A 27 -21.32 9.09 -12.57
CA LEU A 27 -19.99 8.63 -12.93
C LEU A 27 -19.84 7.12 -12.69
N PRO A 28 -19.10 6.39 -13.54
CA PRO A 28 -18.75 5.00 -13.26
C PRO A 28 -18.01 4.87 -11.95
N LEU A 29 -18.45 3.95 -11.07
CA LEU A 29 -17.78 3.63 -9.83
C LEU A 29 -16.79 2.49 -10.06
N ILE A 30 -15.52 2.71 -9.71
CA ILE A 30 -14.44 1.72 -9.79
C ILE A 30 -14.01 1.36 -8.38
N SER A 31 -14.00 0.07 -8.06
CA SER A 31 -13.44 -0.42 -6.79
C SER A 31 -11.98 -0.82 -6.95
N VAL A 32 -11.19 -0.49 -5.93
CA VAL A 32 -9.76 -0.84 -5.82
C VAL A 32 -9.45 -1.39 -4.44
N SER A 33 -8.38 -2.16 -4.30
CA SER A 33 -8.00 -2.76 -3.02
C SER A 33 -7.40 -1.77 -2.04
N ILE A 34 -6.46 -0.93 -2.49
CA ILE A 34 -5.65 -0.05 -1.64
C ILE A 34 -5.58 1.38 -2.18
N LEU A 35 -5.30 2.31 -1.27
CA LEU A 35 -5.33 3.74 -1.55
C LEU A 35 -4.32 4.22 -2.63
N PRO A 36 -3.08 3.70 -2.74
CA PRO A 36 -2.18 4.08 -3.84
C PRO A 36 -2.77 3.89 -5.24
N GLN A 37 -3.69 2.93 -5.45
CA GLN A 37 -4.35 2.71 -6.74
C GLN A 37 -5.21 3.90 -7.16
N LYS A 38 -5.81 4.59 -6.19
CA LYS A 38 -6.63 5.80 -6.46
C LYS A 38 -5.78 6.90 -7.09
N TYR A 39 -4.54 7.14 -6.61
CA TYR A 39 -3.60 8.07 -7.23
C TYR A 39 -3.46 7.81 -8.74
N PHE A 40 -3.17 6.57 -9.13
CA PHE A 40 -2.97 6.21 -10.53
C PHE A 40 -4.26 6.41 -11.35
N ILE A 41 -5.42 6.03 -10.82
CA ILE A 41 -6.71 6.24 -11.50
C ILE A 41 -6.97 7.74 -11.72
N GLU A 42 -6.75 8.58 -10.71
CA GLU A 42 -6.93 10.03 -10.82
C GLU A 42 -5.97 10.67 -11.83
N GLN A 43 -4.73 10.18 -11.91
CA GLN A 43 -3.78 10.64 -12.94
C GLN A 43 -4.26 10.25 -14.37
N LEU A 44 -4.90 9.08 -14.53
CA LEU A 44 -5.32 8.56 -15.84
C LEU A 44 -6.71 9.05 -16.24
N ALA A 45 -7.71 8.96 -15.38
CA ALA A 45 -9.10 9.30 -15.68
C ALA A 45 -9.50 10.71 -15.22
N GLY A 46 -8.74 11.33 -14.30
CA GLY A 46 -9.13 12.59 -13.68
C GLY A 46 -10.42 12.44 -12.86
N ASN A 47 -11.39 13.30 -13.13
CA ASN A 47 -12.69 13.31 -12.47
C ASN A 47 -13.81 12.58 -13.26
N LYS A 48 -13.43 11.67 -14.16
CA LYS A 48 -14.39 10.92 -15.01
C LYS A 48 -14.94 9.65 -14.34
N VAL A 49 -14.41 9.28 -13.19
CA VAL A 49 -14.83 8.11 -12.41
C VAL A 49 -14.87 8.44 -10.91
N GLU A 50 -15.69 7.72 -10.19
CA GLU A 50 -15.60 7.64 -8.72
C GLU A 50 -14.79 6.42 -8.33
N VAL A 51 -14.05 6.52 -7.20
CA VAL A 51 -13.18 5.43 -6.73
C VAL A 51 -13.58 5.01 -5.32
N ASN A 52 -13.96 3.74 -5.19
CA ASN A 52 -14.18 3.05 -3.91
C ASN A 52 -12.92 2.29 -3.51
N VAL A 53 -12.32 2.65 -2.38
CA VAL A 53 -11.13 1.98 -1.83
C VAL A 53 -11.56 1.01 -0.75
N MET A 54 -11.26 -0.28 -0.93
CA MET A 54 -11.71 -1.34 -0.03
C MET A 54 -10.97 -1.32 1.31
N VAL A 55 -9.64 -1.16 1.31
CA VAL A 55 -8.84 -1.10 2.55
C VAL A 55 -8.65 0.37 2.93
N PRO A 56 -9.27 0.85 4.02
CA PRO A 56 -9.19 2.26 4.41
C PRO A 56 -7.81 2.62 4.98
N PRO A 57 -7.47 3.92 5.07
CA PRO A 57 -6.23 4.37 5.69
C PRO A 57 -6.05 3.82 7.11
N GLY A 58 -4.85 3.35 7.43
CA GLY A 58 -4.49 2.80 8.73
C GLY A 58 -4.92 1.36 8.99
N ALA A 59 -5.60 0.71 8.03
CA ALA A 59 -5.91 -0.72 8.09
C ALA A 59 -4.85 -1.53 7.35
N SER A 60 -4.59 -2.75 7.84
CA SER A 60 -3.65 -3.67 7.19
C SER A 60 -4.29 -4.42 6.03
N PRO A 61 -3.75 -4.35 4.80
CA PRO A 61 -4.25 -5.13 3.67
C PRO A 61 -4.10 -6.64 3.83
N ALA A 62 -3.35 -7.10 4.82
CA ALA A 62 -3.19 -8.53 5.10
C ALA A 62 -4.41 -9.13 5.80
N THR A 63 -5.10 -8.34 6.67
CA THR A 63 -6.13 -8.86 7.59
C THR A 63 -7.44 -8.09 7.55
N TYR A 64 -7.60 -7.12 6.64
CA TYR A 64 -8.78 -6.28 6.59
C TYR A 64 -10.04 -7.06 6.18
N GLU A 65 -11.15 -6.75 6.84
CA GLU A 65 -12.49 -7.26 6.50
C GLU A 65 -13.39 -6.09 6.08
N PRO A 66 -14.03 -6.14 4.90
CA PRO A 66 -14.88 -5.06 4.41
C PRO A 66 -16.14 -4.86 5.26
N THR A 67 -16.52 -3.59 5.42
CA THR A 67 -17.81 -3.23 6.02
C THR A 67 -18.96 -3.47 5.05
N VAL A 68 -20.19 -3.54 5.60
CA VAL A 68 -21.41 -3.65 4.79
C VAL A 68 -21.55 -2.49 3.79
N SER A 69 -21.17 -1.27 4.20
CA SER A 69 -21.19 -0.09 3.32
C SER A 69 -20.26 -0.23 2.12
N GLN A 70 -19.04 -0.74 2.34
CA GLN A 70 -18.08 -0.99 1.25
C GLN A 70 -18.55 -2.09 0.28
N LEU A 71 -19.17 -3.15 0.81
CA LEU A 71 -19.78 -4.19 -0.03
C LEU A 71 -20.96 -3.65 -0.84
N SER A 72 -21.75 -2.71 -0.28
CA SER A 72 -22.82 -2.04 -1.01
C SER A 72 -22.31 -1.15 -2.14
N GLN A 73 -21.18 -0.46 -1.94
CA GLN A 73 -20.51 0.32 -2.99
C GLN A 73 -19.91 -0.60 -4.05
N LEU A 74 -19.35 -1.73 -3.63
CA LEU A 74 -18.82 -2.74 -4.55
C LEU A 74 -19.91 -3.31 -5.48
N ASP A 75 -21.14 -3.51 -4.98
CA ASP A 75 -22.28 -3.95 -5.78
C ASP A 75 -22.63 -2.98 -6.92
N GLN A 76 -22.33 -1.70 -6.75
CA GLN A 76 -22.55 -0.65 -7.76
C GLN A 76 -21.32 -0.44 -8.67
N SER A 77 -20.20 -1.09 -8.40
CA SER A 77 -18.97 -0.89 -9.17
C SER A 77 -19.05 -1.59 -10.53
N VAL A 78 -18.60 -0.90 -11.56
CA VAL A 78 -18.53 -1.46 -12.93
C VAL A 78 -17.25 -2.28 -13.13
N LEU A 79 -16.20 -1.99 -12.32
CA LEU A 79 -14.89 -2.57 -12.46
C LEU A 79 -14.23 -2.70 -11.09
N TYR A 80 -13.51 -3.79 -10.86
CA TYR A 80 -12.60 -3.99 -9.73
C TYR A 80 -11.17 -4.19 -10.22
N MET A 81 -10.25 -3.33 -9.79
CA MET A 81 -8.83 -3.47 -10.09
C MET A 81 -8.09 -4.01 -8.87
N LYS A 82 -7.75 -5.30 -8.88
CA LYS A 82 -6.96 -5.89 -7.80
C LYS A 82 -5.46 -5.72 -8.02
N MET A 83 -4.70 -5.57 -6.93
CA MET A 83 -3.23 -5.54 -6.97
C MET A 83 -2.65 -6.91 -7.33
N GLY A 84 -3.31 -8.01 -6.90
CA GLY A 84 -3.03 -9.38 -7.29
C GLY A 84 -2.74 -10.34 -6.14
N TYR A 85 -1.97 -9.93 -5.15
CA TYR A 85 -1.45 -10.83 -4.11
C TYR A 85 -1.67 -10.34 -2.67
N LEU A 86 -2.47 -9.29 -2.47
CA LEU A 86 -2.82 -8.81 -1.13
C LEU A 86 -3.58 -9.89 -0.35
N GLY A 87 -3.27 -10.08 0.93
CA GLY A 87 -3.98 -11.02 1.79
C GLY A 87 -5.50 -10.78 1.83
N PHE A 88 -5.92 -9.51 1.82
CA PHE A 88 -7.30 -9.11 1.62
C PHE A 88 -7.92 -9.71 0.34
N GLU A 89 -7.23 -9.57 -0.79
CA GLU A 89 -7.73 -10.06 -2.08
C GLU A 89 -7.81 -11.59 -2.09
N LEU A 90 -6.79 -12.26 -1.56
CA LEU A 90 -6.78 -13.73 -1.47
C LEU A 90 -7.94 -14.26 -0.62
N SER A 91 -8.29 -13.55 0.46
CA SER A 91 -9.35 -13.97 1.38
C SER A 91 -10.77 -13.60 0.91
N TRP A 92 -10.91 -12.48 0.17
CA TRP A 92 -12.21 -11.90 -0.12
C TRP A 92 -12.64 -11.94 -1.59
N MET A 93 -11.78 -12.36 -2.53
CA MET A 93 -12.08 -12.26 -3.97
C MET A 93 -13.34 -13.05 -4.37
N ASP A 94 -13.55 -14.24 -3.82
CA ASP A 94 -14.76 -15.03 -4.12
C ASP A 94 -16.02 -14.33 -3.63
N LYS A 95 -15.96 -13.71 -2.44
CA LYS A 95 -17.05 -12.92 -1.91
C LYS A 95 -17.31 -11.66 -2.72
N ILE A 96 -16.24 -10.95 -3.12
CA ILE A 96 -16.30 -9.77 -3.99
C ILE A 96 -17.01 -10.12 -5.30
N ARG A 97 -16.63 -11.21 -5.96
CA ARG A 97 -17.28 -11.71 -7.18
C ARG A 97 -18.75 -12.11 -6.94
N SER A 98 -19.07 -12.65 -5.77
CA SER A 98 -20.45 -13.05 -5.45
C SER A 98 -21.37 -11.86 -5.17
N VAL A 99 -20.84 -10.75 -4.68
CA VAL A 99 -21.61 -9.51 -4.44
C VAL A 99 -22.02 -8.88 -5.77
N ASN A 100 -21.10 -8.80 -6.74
CA ASN A 100 -21.40 -8.25 -8.06
C ASN A 100 -20.86 -9.18 -9.15
N PRO A 101 -21.63 -10.20 -9.58
CA PRO A 101 -21.19 -11.16 -10.59
C PRO A 101 -20.97 -10.55 -11.99
N GLY A 102 -21.55 -9.39 -12.26
CA GLY A 102 -21.39 -8.67 -13.54
C GLY A 102 -20.18 -7.76 -13.59
N MET A 103 -19.53 -7.51 -12.45
CA MET A 103 -18.37 -6.63 -12.36
C MET A 103 -17.12 -7.29 -12.97
N GLU A 104 -16.46 -6.59 -13.88
CA GLU A 104 -15.16 -7.02 -14.39
C GLU A 104 -14.09 -6.93 -13.31
N VAL A 105 -13.19 -7.92 -13.24
CA VAL A 105 -12.07 -7.95 -12.29
C VAL A 105 -10.76 -8.02 -13.04
N ILE A 106 -9.97 -6.96 -12.94
CA ILE A 106 -8.67 -6.83 -13.59
C ILE A 106 -7.55 -7.04 -12.58
N ASN A 107 -6.55 -7.83 -12.97
CA ASN A 107 -5.35 -8.05 -12.17
C ASN A 107 -4.24 -7.10 -12.64
N LEU A 108 -3.84 -6.17 -11.78
CA LEU A 108 -2.82 -5.16 -12.10
C LEU A 108 -1.39 -5.71 -12.10
N SER A 109 -1.17 -6.91 -11.52
CA SER A 109 0.13 -7.56 -11.53
C SER A 109 0.46 -8.30 -12.84
N ASP A 110 -0.47 -8.34 -13.80
CA ASP A 110 -0.24 -9.04 -15.07
C ASP A 110 0.91 -8.38 -15.85
N GLY A 111 1.93 -9.20 -16.17
CA GLY A 111 3.16 -8.75 -16.85
C GLY A 111 4.13 -7.95 -15.97
N VAL A 112 3.88 -7.83 -14.66
CA VAL A 112 4.78 -7.19 -13.70
C VAL A 112 5.81 -8.18 -13.21
N GLN A 113 7.06 -7.72 -12.99
CA GLN A 113 8.13 -8.57 -12.48
C GLN A 113 7.94 -8.83 -10.97
N LEU A 114 7.59 -10.07 -10.62
CA LEU A 114 7.28 -10.48 -9.26
C LEU A 114 8.51 -10.98 -8.50
N ILE A 115 8.49 -10.81 -7.18
CA ILE A 115 9.40 -11.44 -6.21
C ILE A 115 8.60 -12.57 -5.55
N TYR A 116 9.16 -13.79 -5.57
CA TYR A 116 8.59 -14.95 -4.91
C TYR A 116 9.40 -15.29 -3.66
N ASN A 117 8.73 -15.57 -2.55
CA ASN A 117 9.40 -16.02 -1.33
C ASN A 117 9.97 -17.43 -1.54
N GLN A 118 11.26 -17.60 -1.28
CA GLN A 118 11.96 -18.87 -1.52
C GLN A 118 11.70 -19.95 -0.45
N GLU A 119 10.97 -19.64 0.63
CA GLU A 119 10.82 -20.55 1.78
C GLU A 119 9.80 -21.69 1.58
N ASP A 120 9.04 -21.71 0.48
CA ASP A 120 7.98 -22.72 0.26
C ASP A 120 8.44 -24.02 -0.41
N THR A 121 9.76 -24.30 -0.52
CA THR A 121 10.25 -25.50 -1.23
C THR A 121 10.42 -26.76 -0.35
N HIS A 122 10.11 -26.73 0.96
CA HIS A 122 10.43 -27.84 1.88
C HIS A 122 9.29 -28.34 2.79
N HIS A 123 8.02 -28.26 2.39
CA HIS A 123 6.97 -29.02 3.07
C HIS A 123 6.12 -29.80 2.06
N GLU A 124 6.49 -31.08 1.88
CA GLU A 124 5.59 -32.10 1.34
C GLU A 124 4.46 -32.34 2.36
N GLY A 125 3.24 -31.96 1.99
CA GLY A 125 2.04 -32.41 2.68
C GLY A 125 1.14 -31.29 3.23
N HIS A 126 0.10 -31.04 2.52
CA HIS A 126 -1.18 -30.38 2.74
C HIS A 126 -1.41 -29.13 1.88
N ASP A 127 -2.41 -29.27 1.00
CA ASP A 127 -2.93 -28.30 0.04
C ASP A 127 -3.40 -26.98 0.66
N HIS A 128 -2.50 -26.04 0.92
CA HIS A 128 -2.76 -24.60 0.95
C HIS A 128 -1.54 -23.90 0.37
N HIS A 129 -1.42 -23.94 -0.96
CA HIS A 129 -0.41 -23.20 -1.69
C HIS A 129 -0.65 -21.69 -1.55
N HIS A 130 -0.15 -21.10 -0.48
CA HIS A 130 0.15 -19.69 -0.43
C HIS A 130 1.58 -19.42 -0.94
N GLY A 131 2.00 -20.13 -1.97
CA GLY A 131 3.21 -19.83 -2.74
C GLY A 131 3.04 -18.52 -3.47
N GLY A 132 2.89 -17.44 -2.67
CA GLY A 132 2.55 -16.12 -3.13
C GLY A 132 3.77 -15.31 -3.51
N ALA A 133 3.63 -14.53 -4.57
CA ALA A 133 4.52 -13.41 -4.78
C ALA A 133 4.37 -12.40 -3.62
N ASP A 134 5.44 -11.69 -3.31
CA ASP A 134 5.38 -10.51 -2.43
C ASP A 134 4.30 -9.55 -2.96
N PRO A 135 3.30 -9.17 -2.15
CA PRO A 135 2.17 -8.38 -2.61
C PRO A 135 2.51 -6.91 -2.91
N HIS A 136 3.64 -6.39 -2.40
CA HIS A 136 3.95 -4.96 -2.38
C HIS A 136 4.50 -4.42 -3.72
N ILE A 137 3.92 -4.88 -4.84
CA ILE A 137 4.38 -4.56 -6.20
C ILE A 137 4.38 -3.06 -6.52
N TRP A 138 3.50 -2.28 -5.87
CA TRP A 138 3.41 -0.83 -6.05
C TRP A 138 4.58 -0.07 -5.41
N MET A 139 5.34 -0.70 -4.52
CA MET A 139 6.54 -0.11 -3.92
C MET A 139 7.77 -0.21 -4.83
N SER A 140 7.55 -0.29 -6.13
CA SER A 140 8.54 -0.26 -7.19
C SER A 140 8.14 0.76 -8.26
N ALA A 141 8.99 1.74 -8.55
CA ALA A 141 8.75 2.66 -9.64
C ALA A 141 8.76 1.93 -11.00
N ARG A 142 9.57 0.89 -11.16
CA ARG A 142 9.63 0.07 -12.39
C ARG A 142 8.34 -0.73 -12.60
N ASN A 143 7.81 -1.36 -11.54
CA ASN A 143 6.55 -2.08 -11.60
C ASN A 143 5.35 -1.14 -11.82
N ALA A 144 5.39 0.08 -11.25
CA ALA A 144 4.35 1.08 -11.39
C ALA A 144 4.04 1.44 -12.85
N ARG A 145 5.01 1.30 -13.77
CA ARG A 145 4.78 1.45 -15.23
C ARG A 145 3.80 0.42 -15.76
N GLY A 146 3.99 -0.85 -15.41
CA GLY A 146 3.11 -1.96 -15.80
C GLY A 146 1.72 -1.82 -15.17
N ILE A 147 1.68 -1.47 -13.87
CA ILE A 147 0.43 -1.19 -13.14
C ILE A 147 -0.35 -0.07 -13.81
N ALA A 148 0.29 1.07 -14.12
CA ALA A 148 -0.36 2.20 -14.79
C ALA A 148 -0.88 1.83 -16.21
N ALA A 149 -0.12 1.04 -16.97
CA ALA A 149 -0.55 0.57 -18.29
C ALA A 149 -1.75 -0.39 -18.21
N ASN A 150 -1.77 -1.29 -17.23
CA ASN A 150 -2.90 -2.19 -16.98
C ASN A 150 -4.16 -1.39 -16.55
N MET A 151 -4.00 -0.39 -15.68
CA MET A 151 -5.08 0.51 -15.29
C MET A 151 -5.63 1.31 -16.47
N ALA A 152 -4.76 1.90 -17.30
CA ALA A 152 -5.19 2.67 -18.47
C ALA A 152 -6.01 1.82 -19.43
N ARG A 153 -5.58 0.58 -19.71
CA ARG A 153 -6.32 -0.38 -20.54
C ARG A 153 -7.71 -0.68 -19.98
N ALA A 154 -7.79 -0.92 -18.66
CA ALA A 154 -9.06 -1.18 -17.98
C ALA A 154 -9.97 0.06 -17.97
N LEU A 155 -9.41 1.26 -17.77
CA LEU A 155 -10.17 2.51 -17.83
C LEU A 155 -10.71 2.80 -19.24
N THR A 156 -9.93 2.48 -20.28
CA THR A 156 -10.38 2.64 -21.68
C THR A 156 -11.60 1.75 -22.01
N SER A 157 -11.71 0.56 -21.39
CA SER A 157 -12.91 -0.28 -21.58
C SER A 157 -14.17 0.32 -20.93
N VAL A 158 -14.02 1.05 -19.82
CA VAL A 158 -15.11 1.72 -19.10
C VAL A 158 -15.44 3.09 -19.73
N LEU A 159 -14.44 3.81 -20.23
CA LEU A 159 -14.53 5.15 -20.79
C LEU A 159 -14.04 5.19 -22.25
N PRO A 160 -14.69 4.50 -23.20
CA PRO A 160 -14.19 4.37 -24.58
C PRO A 160 -14.10 5.72 -25.30
N GLU A 161 -14.97 6.68 -24.98
CA GLU A 161 -14.95 8.02 -25.58
C GLU A 161 -13.77 8.87 -25.10
N ASP A 162 -13.21 8.56 -23.92
CA ASP A 162 -12.05 9.25 -23.35
C ASP A 162 -10.71 8.50 -23.63
N SER A 163 -10.71 7.46 -24.47
CA SER A 163 -9.54 6.59 -24.72
C SER A 163 -8.28 7.36 -25.10
N ILE A 164 -8.40 8.32 -26.03
CA ILE A 164 -7.26 9.16 -26.48
C ILE A 164 -6.71 9.98 -25.30
N GLN A 165 -7.58 10.56 -24.48
CA GLN A 165 -7.15 11.36 -23.32
C GLN A 165 -6.48 10.48 -22.25
N ILE A 166 -6.95 9.24 -22.05
CA ILE A 166 -6.36 8.28 -21.13
C ILE A 166 -4.96 7.88 -21.63
N GLU A 167 -4.78 7.64 -22.92
CA GLU A 167 -3.47 7.34 -23.53
C GLU A 167 -2.46 8.49 -23.40
N ASP A 168 -2.90 9.73 -23.65
CA ASP A 168 -2.08 10.92 -23.47
C ASP A 168 -1.66 11.09 -22.01
N ARG A 169 -2.59 10.92 -21.06
CA ARG A 169 -2.32 10.97 -19.63
C ARG A 169 -1.41 9.82 -19.17
N LEU A 170 -1.58 8.62 -19.72
CA LEU A 170 -0.67 7.51 -19.47
C LEU A 170 0.77 7.87 -19.88
N SER A 171 0.95 8.44 -21.06
CA SER A 171 2.27 8.87 -21.54
C SER A 171 2.93 9.88 -20.59
N ILE A 172 2.14 10.85 -20.09
CA ILE A 172 2.61 11.83 -19.11
C ILE A 172 2.97 11.14 -17.78
N LEU A 173 2.11 10.24 -17.29
CA LEU A 173 2.31 9.52 -16.05
C LEU A 173 3.56 8.63 -16.10
N LEU A 174 3.77 7.91 -17.21
CA LEU A 174 4.97 7.08 -17.42
C LEU A 174 6.24 7.92 -17.38
N ASN A 175 6.25 9.11 -18.01
CA ASN A 175 7.39 10.03 -17.97
C ASN A 175 7.68 10.53 -16.53
N ARG A 176 6.64 10.78 -15.72
CA ARG A 176 6.78 11.16 -14.31
C ARG A 176 7.35 10.01 -13.47
N ILE A 177 6.88 8.78 -13.70
CA ILE A 177 7.39 7.57 -13.04
C ILE A 177 8.87 7.37 -13.38
N ASP A 178 9.26 7.51 -14.65
CA ASP A 178 10.64 7.40 -15.10
C ASP A 178 11.55 8.48 -14.50
N SER A 179 11.02 9.70 -14.34
CA SER A 179 11.75 10.77 -13.67
C SER A 179 11.97 10.47 -12.20
N LEU A 180 10.92 9.98 -11.51
CA LEU A 180 10.97 9.56 -10.12
C LEU A 180 11.99 8.42 -9.91
N ASP A 181 11.98 7.37 -10.77
CA ASP A 181 12.93 6.26 -10.70
C ASP A 181 14.37 6.74 -10.80
N ARG A 182 14.66 7.63 -11.79
CA ARG A 182 15.99 8.21 -11.94
C ARG A 182 16.41 9.06 -10.75
N GLU A 183 15.51 9.88 -10.21
CA GLU A 183 15.80 10.74 -9.06
C GLU A 183 16.10 9.92 -7.81
N ILE A 184 15.30 8.88 -7.52
CA ILE A 184 15.55 7.93 -6.43
C ILE A 184 16.90 7.23 -6.64
N GLY A 185 17.18 6.73 -7.85
CA GLY A 185 18.45 6.09 -8.17
C GLY A 185 19.66 7.00 -7.95
N ASN A 186 19.55 8.30 -8.27
CA ASN A 186 20.59 9.28 -8.01
C ASN A 186 20.79 9.55 -6.51
N ILE A 187 19.70 9.65 -5.74
CA ILE A 187 19.75 9.84 -4.28
C ILE A 187 20.44 8.65 -3.61
N LEU A 188 20.14 7.43 -4.07
CA LEU A 188 20.62 6.18 -3.49
C LEU A 188 21.94 5.65 -4.13
N ALA A 189 22.58 6.41 -5.01
CA ALA A 189 23.76 5.95 -5.73
C ALA A 189 24.92 5.50 -4.80
N GLU A 190 25.06 6.16 -3.63
CA GLU A 190 26.10 5.87 -2.63
C GLU A 190 25.65 4.86 -1.54
N THR A 191 24.40 4.39 -1.59
CA THR A 191 23.84 3.43 -0.63
C THR A 191 23.71 2.02 -1.19
N LYS A 192 24.14 1.78 -2.42
CA LYS A 192 24.08 0.46 -3.06
C LYS A 192 24.78 -0.61 -2.22
N GLY A 193 24.16 -1.78 -2.12
CA GLY A 193 24.63 -2.90 -1.33
C GLY A 193 24.49 -2.71 0.19
N LYS A 194 23.89 -1.59 0.65
CA LYS A 194 23.62 -1.37 2.07
C LYS A 194 22.30 -2.00 2.49
N SER A 195 22.24 -2.40 3.75
CA SER A 195 21.05 -2.96 4.38
C SER A 195 20.30 -1.89 5.17
N PHE A 196 18.98 -2.03 5.26
CA PHE A 196 18.12 -1.27 6.16
C PHE A 196 17.15 -2.19 6.87
N MET A 197 16.58 -1.74 7.98
CA MET A 197 15.57 -2.50 8.71
C MET A 197 14.18 -1.91 8.51
N ILE A 198 13.18 -2.80 8.55
CA ILE A 198 11.77 -2.44 8.46
C ILE A 198 10.95 -3.38 9.35
N TYR A 199 9.85 -2.91 9.93
CA TYR A 199 9.02 -3.76 10.77
C TYR A 199 8.37 -4.86 9.92
N HIS A 200 7.46 -4.50 9.01
CA HIS A 200 6.83 -5.40 8.03
C HIS A 200 7.52 -5.30 6.66
N PRO A 201 7.85 -6.40 5.96
CA PRO A 201 8.70 -6.41 4.77
C PRO A 201 8.00 -5.88 3.52
N SER A 202 7.62 -4.60 3.51
CA SER A 202 6.87 -3.97 2.41
C SER A 202 7.73 -3.30 1.33
N LEU A 203 9.05 -3.30 1.45
CA LEU A 203 9.96 -2.60 0.54
C LEU A 203 10.86 -3.53 -0.29
N SER A 204 10.50 -4.81 -0.44
CA SER A 204 11.32 -5.80 -1.17
C SER A 204 11.55 -5.39 -2.63
N TYR A 205 10.53 -4.88 -3.32
CA TYR A 205 10.65 -4.39 -4.70
C TYR A 205 11.46 -3.11 -4.78
N PHE A 206 11.30 -2.19 -3.83
CA PHE A 206 12.14 -1.00 -3.73
C PHE A 206 13.60 -1.38 -3.51
N ALA A 207 13.89 -2.28 -2.57
CA ALA A 207 15.23 -2.77 -2.29
C ALA A 207 15.88 -3.41 -3.52
N ARG A 208 15.14 -4.30 -4.23
CA ARG A 208 15.58 -4.90 -5.50
C ARG A 208 15.96 -3.84 -6.55
N ASP A 209 15.11 -2.83 -6.72
CA ASP A 209 15.24 -1.86 -7.80
C ASP A 209 16.45 -0.94 -7.60
N TYR A 210 16.85 -0.70 -6.36
CA TYR A 210 17.95 0.22 -6.02
C TYR A 210 19.16 -0.46 -5.38
N ASP A 211 19.25 -1.81 -5.49
CA ASP A 211 20.39 -2.59 -5.00
C ASP A 211 20.62 -2.40 -3.49
N LEU A 212 19.55 -2.58 -2.71
CA LEU A 212 19.53 -2.52 -1.25
C LEU A 212 19.11 -3.86 -0.67
N GLU A 213 19.42 -4.10 0.60
CA GLU A 213 18.97 -5.27 1.35
C GLU A 213 17.96 -4.87 2.43
N GLN A 214 16.78 -5.49 2.40
CA GLN A 214 15.74 -5.31 3.41
C GLN A 214 15.83 -6.41 4.48
N LEU A 215 15.97 -6.01 5.76
CA LEU A 215 15.88 -6.90 6.91
C LEU A 215 14.60 -6.62 7.69
N SER A 216 13.69 -7.60 7.79
CA SER A 216 12.41 -7.43 8.48
C SER A 216 12.49 -7.81 9.96
N LEU A 217 11.76 -7.04 10.81
CA LEU A 217 11.63 -7.36 12.22
C LEU A 217 10.64 -8.51 12.43
N GLU A 218 9.48 -8.45 11.76
CA GLU A 218 8.52 -9.55 11.82
C GLU A 218 8.94 -10.73 10.94
N LEU A 219 8.48 -11.91 11.32
CA LEU A 219 8.60 -13.13 10.54
C LEU A 219 7.19 -13.68 10.29
N GLU A 220 6.80 -13.88 9.03
CA GLU A 220 5.51 -14.46 8.66
C GLU A 220 4.30 -13.77 9.32
N GLY A 221 4.32 -12.44 9.45
CA GLY A 221 3.25 -11.67 10.11
C GLY A 221 3.20 -11.81 11.64
N LYS A 222 4.22 -12.44 12.26
CA LYS A 222 4.28 -12.66 13.72
C LYS A 222 5.22 -11.68 14.41
N THR A 223 4.89 -11.33 15.66
CA THR A 223 5.78 -10.56 16.54
C THR A 223 7.13 -11.25 16.69
N PRO A 224 8.26 -10.52 16.57
CA PRO A 224 9.59 -11.11 16.64
C PRO A 224 9.86 -11.78 17.99
N SER A 225 10.47 -12.98 17.95
CA SER A 225 10.92 -13.67 19.16
C SER A 225 12.18 -12.99 19.75
N PRO A 226 12.50 -13.20 21.05
CA PRO A 226 13.73 -12.67 21.63
C PRO A 226 15.02 -13.13 20.93
N SER A 227 15.05 -14.36 20.42
CA SER A 227 16.18 -14.88 19.66
C SER A 227 16.34 -14.20 18.31
N HIS A 228 15.22 -13.91 17.63
CA HIS A 228 15.20 -13.16 16.37
C HIS A 228 15.65 -11.71 16.60
N MET A 229 15.15 -11.05 17.64
CA MET A 229 15.56 -9.70 18.01
C MET A 229 17.08 -9.62 18.27
N LYS A 230 17.65 -10.62 18.96
CA LYS A 230 19.10 -10.69 19.16
C LYS A 230 19.85 -10.81 17.83
N LYS A 231 19.40 -11.69 16.93
CA LYS A 231 20.00 -11.83 15.58
C LYS A 231 19.95 -10.51 14.81
N LEU A 232 18.80 -9.80 14.83
CA LEU A 232 18.66 -8.49 14.18
C LEU A 232 19.59 -7.43 14.79
N SER A 233 19.77 -7.44 16.13
CA SER A 233 20.72 -6.54 16.79
C SER A 233 22.15 -6.80 16.34
N ASP A 234 22.57 -8.06 16.26
CA ASP A 234 23.90 -8.43 15.78
C ASP A 234 24.11 -7.98 14.32
N LEU A 235 23.14 -8.27 13.42
CA LEU A 235 23.16 -7.82 12.02
C LEU A 235 23.13 -6.29 11.88
N GLY A 236 22.34 -5.61 12.73
CA GLY A 236 22.25 -4.14 12.71
C GLY A 236 23.59 -3.47 13.01
N ARG A 237 24.35 -4.02 13.95
CA ARG A 237 25.71 -3.55 14.26
C ARG A 237 26.70 -3.90 13.16
N GLU A 238 26.65 -5.13 12.62
CA GLU A 238 27.53 -5.62 11.56
C GLU A 238 27.40 -4.78 10.28
N HIS A 239 26.15 -4.49 9.86
CA HIS A 239 25.85 -3.73 8.65
C HIS A 239 25.82 -2.21 8.88
N GLY A 240 26.00 -1.74 10.11
CA GLY A 240 25.96 -0.31 10.46
C GLY A 240 24.61 0.33 10.18
N ILE A 241 23.52 -0.38 10.46
CA ILE A 241 22.16 0.08 10.16
C ILE A 241 21.80 1.28 11.02
N SER A 242 21.49 2.41 10.38
CA SER A 242 21.13 3.67 11.04
C SER A 242 19.62 3.95 11.04
N THR A 243 18.83 3.20 10.26
CA THR A 243 17.41 3.47 10.04
C THR A 243 16.58 2.19 10.17
N ILE A 244 15.51 2.27 10.97
CA ILE A 244 14.46 1.24 11.08
C ILE A 244 13.13 1.88 10.67
N PHE A 245 12.55 1.44 9.55
CA PHE A 245 11.22 1.85 9.14
C PHE A 245 10.15 1.11 9.94
N VAL A 246 9.13 1.83 10.37
CA VAL A 246 7.95 1.26 11.03
C VAL A 246 6.69 1.82 10.38
N GLN A 247 5.85 0.96 9.85
CA GLN A 247 4.60 1.35 9.25
C GLN A 247 3.62 1.82 10.35
N VAL A 248 2.76 2.77 9.97
CA VAL A 248 1.87 3.47 10.92
C VAL A 248 0.82 2.56 11.57
N GLU A 249 0.52 1.42 10.96
CA GLU A 249 -0.44 0.41 11.44
C GLU A 249 0.16 -0.57 12.47
N PHE A 250 1.46 -0.55 12.71
CA PHE A 250 2.13 -1.50 13.64
C PHE A 250 2.57 -0.86 14.95
N ASP A 251 2.60 -1.68 16.03
CA ASP A 251 3.17 -1.27 17.32
C ASP A 251 4.70 -1.16 17.22
N LYS A 252 5.22 0.01 17.54
CA LYS A 252 6.64 0.33 17.42
C LYS A 252 7.54 -0.15 18.54
N LYS A 253 7.00 -0.74 19.63
CA LYS A 253 7.79 -1.09 20.84
C LYS A 253 9.02 -1.96 20.55
N ASN A 254 8.86 -3.02 19.76
CA ASN A 254 9.98 -3.89 19.42
C ASN A 254 11.03 -3.16 18.58
N ALA A 255 10.60 -2.30 17.66
CA ALA A 255 11.51 -1.48 16.87
C ALA A 255 12.24 -0.45 17.74
N GLU A 256 11.56 0.17 18.71
CA GLU A 256 12.19 1.11 19.67
C GLU A 256 13.27 0.44 20.50
N VAL A 257 13.02 -0.79 20.98
CA VAL A 257 14.02 -1.57 21.72
C VAL A 257 15.25 -1.85 20.85
N LEU A 258 15.03 -2.34 19.63
CA LEU A 258 16.11 -2.63 18.68
C LEU A 258 16.88 -1.38 18.29
N ALA A 259 16.19 -0.28 17.99
CA ALA A 259 16.79 0.99 17.63
C ALA A 259 17.69 1.54 18.74
N ALA A 260 17.23 1.47 20.00
CA ALA A 260 18.04 1.87 21.16
C ALA A 260 19.30 1.00 21.32
N GLU A 261 19.19 -0.30 21.03
CA GLU A 261 20.30 -1.26 21.18
C GLU A 261 21.38 -1.08 20.10
N ILE A 262 21.00 -0.75 18.85
CA ILE A 262 21.96 -0.59 17.73
C ILE A 262 22.29 0.88 17.42
N GLY A 263 21.67 1.84 18.10
CA GLY A 263 21.86 3.28 17.84
C GLY A 263 21.18 3.80 16.58
N ALA A 264 20.12 3.10 16.09
CA ALA A 264 19.38 3.48 14.91
C ALA A 264 18.24 4.46 15.23
N LYS A 265 17.73 5.13 14.18
CA LYS A 265 16.54 6.00 14.25
C LYS A 265 15.30 5.26 13.78
N ILE A 266 14.17 5.48 14.45
CA ILE A 266 12.85 5.05 13.97
C ILE A 266 12.34 6.07 12.96
N VAL A 267 11.96 5.59 11.79
CA VAL A 267 11.37 6.40 10.71
C VAL A 267 9.98 5.85 10.39
N PRO A 268 8.91 6.65 10.60
CA PRO A 268 7.56 6.23 10.24
C PRO A 268 7.44 6.07 8.72
N LEU A 269 6.68 5.06 8.31
CA LEU A 269 6.43 4.72 6.90
C LEU A 269 4.93 4.50 6.69
N ASN A 270 4.40 4.98 5.57
CA ASN A 270 3.04 4.66 5.12
C ASN A 270 3.06 4.10 3.68
N PRO A 271 3.24 2.79 3.47
CA PRO A 271 3.24 2.19 2.13
C PRO A 271 1.92 2.37 1.38
N LEU A 272 0.84 2.67 2.11
CA LEU A 272 -0.51 2.89 1.59
C LEU A 272 -0.87 4.36 1.40
N ASP A 273 0.12 5.25 1.34
CA ASP A 273 -0.11 6.67 1.14
C ASP A 273 -0.71 6.94 -0.25
N GLU A 274 -1.75 7.79 -0.31
CA GLU A 274 -2.36 8.21 -1.58
C GLU A 274 -1.35 8.99 -2.44
N GLU A 275 -0.52 9.82 -1.80
CA GLU A 275 0.56 10.56 -2.45
C GLU A 275 1.77 9.65 -2.76
N TRP A 276 1.53 8.59 -3.55
CA TRP A 276 2.50 7.55 -3.86
C TRP A 276 3.89 8.08 -4.27
N PRO A 277 4.05 9.09 -5.18
CA PRO A 277 5.38 9.57 -5.57
C PRO A 277 6.11 10.24 -4.42
N THR A 278 5.38 10.97 -3.58
CA THR A 278 5.92 11.65 -2.39
C THR A 278 6.45 10.64 -1.40
N GLN A 279 5.72 9.55 -1.19
CA GLN A 279 6.12 8.46 -0.29
C GLN A 279 7.37 7.73 -0.80
N MET A 280 7.44 7.42 -2.11
CA MET A 280 8.62 6.81 -2.72
C MET A 280 9.88 7.68 -2.57
N MET A 281 9.74 8.98 -2.80
CA MET A 281 10.81 9.95 -2.61
C MET A 281 11.21 10.11 -1.14
N TYR A 282 10.24 10.08 -0.22
CA TYR A 282 10.49 10.13 1.22
C TYR A 282 11.37 8.97 1.68
N ILE A 283 11.05 7.73 1.25
CA ILE A 283 11.84 6.53 1.55
C ILE A 283 13.29 6.72 1.10
N ALA A 284 13.50 7.14 -0.14
CA ALA A 284 14.84 7.35 -0.69
C ALA A 284 15.67 8.36 0.13
N LYS A 285 15.05 9.49 0.50
CA LYS A 285 15.71 10.51 1.33
C LYS A 285 16.08 9.98 2.72
N LYS A 286 15.20 9.18 3.33
CA LYS A 286 15.44 8.61 4.66
C LYS A 286 16.50 7.51 4.66
N LEU A 287 16.67 6.80 3.57
CA LEU A 287 17.73 5.80 3.40
C LEU A 287 19.11 6.44 3.14
N LYS A 288 19.14 7.66 2.62
CA LYS A 288 20.39 8.41 2.41
C LYS A 288 20.93 9.03 3.71
N GLU A 289 20.06 9.43 4.67
CA GLU A 289 20.42 10.04 5.96
C GLU A 289 21.16 9.07 6.89
#